data_78fcb62fbb607e36c93415d1cfe18fde
#
_entry.id   78fcb62fbb607e36c93415d1cfe18fde
#
_cell.length_a   1.000
_cell.length_b   1.000
_cell.length_c   1.000
_cell.angle_alpha   90.00
_cell.angle_beta   90.00
_cell.angle_gamma   90.00
#
_symmetry.space_group_name_H-M   'P 1'
#
loop_
_entity.id
_entity.type
_entity.pdbx_description
1 polymer ?
#
loop_
_entity_poly.entity_id
_entity_poly.type
_entity_poly.pdbx_seq_one_letter_code
_entity_poly.pdbx_strand_id
1 'polypeptide(L)'
;KPEWVTDPDYATPAARLPRLKDIFATVEEWTMTKTKFEVMEILNKYDIPCGPILSMKELAEDQSLRETGTIVEVDHPTRGKYLTVGNPIKLSDSPTEVTRSPLLGEHTDEILREVLGFDERRIGEVRDSGALGAARRPLTTE
;
A
#
# COMPACT_ATOMS: atom_id res chain seq x y z
N LYS A 1 11.68 -33.80 -8.64
CA LYS A 1 12.81 -34.47 -7.95
C LYS A 1 12.30 -35.63 -7.07
N PRO A 2 11.69 -36.69 -7.67
CA PRO A 2 11.13 -37.81 -6.91
C PRO A 2 12.16 -38.50 -6.01
N GLU A 3 13.42 -38.50 -6.43
CA GLU A 3 14.55 -39.05 -5.70
C GLU A 3 14.78 -38.39 -4.33
N TRP A 4 14.37 -37.15 -4.13
CA TRP A 4 14.52 -36.45 -2.85
C TRP A 4 13.56 -36.97 -1.75
N VAL A 5 12.48 -37.64 -2.16
CA VAL A 5 11.47 -38.14 -1.21
C VAL A 5 12.05 -39.25 -0.32
N THR A 6 12.95 -40.05 -0.85
CA THR A 6 13.57 -41.22 -0.16
C THR A 6 15.01 -40.93 0.31
N ASP A 7 15.57 -39.78 -0.04
CA ASP A 7 16.95 -39.44 0.30
C ASP A 7 17.04 -38.90 1.74
N PRO A 8 17.83 -39.53 2.62
CA PRO A 8 18.01 -39.05 4.01
C PRO A 8 18.47 -37.62 4.14
N ASP A 9 19.23 -37.09 3.18
CA ASP A 9 19.73 -35.73 3.17
C ASP A 9 18.61 -34.66 3.01
N TYR A 10 17.41 -35.10 2.59
CA TYR A 10 16.24 -34.26 2.44
C TYR A 10 15.10 -34.58 3.45
N ALA A 11 15.27 -35.63 4.28
CA ALA A 11 14.22 -36.15 5.13
C ALA A 11 13.80 -35.19 6.27
N THR A 12 14.73 -34.46 6.84
CA THR A 12 14.48 -33.54 7.96
C THR A 12 14.92 -32.11 7.66
N PRO A 13 14.36 -31.10 8.35
CA PRO A 13 14.84 -29.71 8.22
C PRO A 13 16.34 -29.57 8.49
N ALA A 14 16.88 -30.26 9.49
CA ALA A 14 18.30 -30.21 9.82
C ALA A 14 19.18 -30.80 8.71
N ALA A 15 18.76 -31.94 8.11
CA ALA A 15 19.47 -32.56 7.00
C ALA A 15 19.46 -31.68 5.75
N ARG A 16 18.40 -30.91 5.49
CA ARG A 16 18.27 -29.99 4.35
C ARG A 16 19.12 -28.73 4.47
N LEU A 17 19.49 -28.29 5.68
CA LEU A 17 20.24 -27.04 5.87
C LEU A 17 21.49 -26.93 4.98
N PRO A 18 22.38 -27.95 4.90
CA PRO A 18 23.54 -27.90 4.02
C PRO A 18 23.19 -27.87 2.52
N ARG A 19 21.98 -28.30 2.16
CA ARG A 19 21.49 -28.43 0.79
C ARG A 19 20.58 -27.28 0.32
N LEU A 20 20.32 -26.29 1.19
CA LEU A 20 19.35 -25.22 0.87
C LEU A 20 19.68 -24.49 -0.43
N LYS A 21 20.97 -24.27 -0.72
CA LYS A 21 21.38 -23.61 -1.96
C LYS A 21 20.94 -24.40 -3.19
N ASP A 22 21.12 -25.72 -3.18
CA ASP A 22 20.77 -26.60 -4.30
C ASP A 22 19.24 -26.74 -4.43
N ILE A 23 18.55 -26.79 -3.28
CA ILE A 23 17.08 -26.80 -3.25
C ILE A 23 16.54 -25.52 -3.87
N PHE A 24 17.01 -24.35 -3.45
CA PHE A 24 16.55 -23.08 -3.99
C PHE A 24 16.89 -22.92 -5.47
N ALA A 25 18.08 -23.32 -5.90
CA ALA A 25 18.43 -23.30 -7.32
C ALA A 25 17.48 -24.19 -8.15
N THR A 26 17.15 -25.38 -7.66
CA THR A 26 16.20 -26.27 -8.35
C THR A 26 14.80 -25.69 -8.41
N VAL A 27 14.33 -25.06 -7.32
CA VAL A 27 13.03 -24.36 -7.29
C VAL A 27 13.05 -23.17 -8.26
N GLU A 28 14.14 -22.40 -8.28
CA GLU A 28 14.30 -21.26 -9.18
C GLU A 28 14.26 -21.70 -10.65
N GLU A 29 15.02 -22.72 -11.03
CA GLU A 29 14.97 -23.29 -12.38
C GLU A 29 13.54 -23.63 -12.82
N TRP A 30 12.76 -24.22 -11.92
CA TRP A 30 11.38 -24.57 -12.22
C TRP A 30 10.47 -23.34 -12.28
N THR A 31 10.58 -22.41 -11.34
CA THR A 31 9.74 -21.19 -11.31
C THR A 31 10.02 -20.27 -12.49
N MET A 32 11.29 -20.19 -12.95
CA MET A 32 11.67 -19.39 -14.13
C MET A 32 11.02 -19.87 -15.43
N THR A 33 10.46 -21.07 -15.48
CA THR A 33 9.71 -21.56 -16.64
C THR A 33 8.22 -21.17 -16.65
N LYS A 34 7.77 -20.40 -15.65
CA LYS A 34 6.35 -20.10 -15.41
C LYS A 34 6.13 -18.64 -15.01
N THR A 35 4.91 -18.18 -15.17
CA THR A 35 4.48 -16.94 -14.56
C THR A 35 4.24 -17.12 -13.05
N LYS A 36 4.29 -16.04 -12.28
CA LYS A 36 4.02 -16.07 -10.83
C LYS A 36 2.62 -16.62 -10.49
N PHE A 37 1.63 -16.39 -11.36
CA PHE A 37 0.27 -16.88 -11.18
C PHE A 37 0.18 -18.38 -11.45
N GLU A 38 0.83 -18.90 -12.50
CA GLU A 38 0.93 -20.33 -12.76
C GLU A 38 1.62 -21.09 -11.62
N VAL A 39 2.72 -20.51 -11.08
CA VAL A 39 3.39 -21.10 -9.89
C VAL A 39 2.42 -21.17 -8.72
N MET A 40 1.72 -20.08 -8.42
CA MET A 40 0.73 -20.02 -7.34
C MET A 40 -0.37 -21.07 -7.51
N GLU A 41 -0.96 -21.18 -8.71
CA GLU A 41 -2.00 -22.17 -9.00
C GLU A 41 -1.52 -23.60 -8.83
N ILE A 42 -0.29 -23.91 -9.28
CA ILE A 42 0.28 -25.25 -9.13
C ILE A 42 0.52 -25.57 -7.66
N LEU A 43 1.16 -24.67 -6.92
CA LEU A 43 1.51 -24.90 -5.51
C LEU A 43 0.27 -25.02 -4.63
N ASN A 44 -0.77 -24.22 -4.89
CA ASN A 44 -2.04 -24.31 -4.16
C ASN A 44 -2.75 -25.66 -4.33
N LYS A 45 -2.56 -26.37 -5.47
CA LYS A 45 -3.10 -27.73 -5.67
C LYS A 45 -2.46 -28.76 -4.74
N TYR A 46 -1.30 -28.43 -4.18
CA TYR A 46 -0.57 -29.28 -3.23
C TYR A 46 -0.61 -28.73 -1.80
N ASP A 47 -1.55 -27.81 -1.51
CA ASP A 47 -1.68 -27.15 -0.21
C ASP A 47 -0.41 -26.46 0.27
N ILE A 48 0.40 -25.98 -0.65
CA ILE A 48 1.61 -25.19 -0.36
C ILE A 48 1.25 -23.72 -0.33
N PRO A 49 1.25 -23.05 0.85
CA PRO A 49 0.92 -21.64 0.96
C PRO A 49 1.91 -20.76 0.16
N CYS A 50 1.41 -20.04 -0.81
CA CYS A 50 2.20 -19.10 -1.59
C CYS A 50 1.30 -17.98 -2.14
N GLY A 51 1.91 -16.85 -2.48
CA GLY A 51 1.23 -15.75 -3.13
C GLY A 51 2.16 -15.04 -4.13
N PRO A 52 1.62 -14.39 -5.15
CA PRO A 52 2.41 -13.66 -6.12
C PRO A 52 2.94 -12.36 -5.49
N ILE A 53 4.17 -11.98 -5.85
CA ILE A 53 4.66 -10.63 -5.58
C ILE A 53 4.13 -9.72 -6.69
N LEU A 54 3.20 -8.82 -6.33
CA LEU A 54 2.57 -7.91 -7.27
C LEU A 54 3.39 -6.64 -7.45
N SER A 55 3.45 -6.15 -8.68
CA SER A 55 3.96 -4.81 -8.99
C SER A 55 2.95 -3.75 -8.54
N MET A 56 3.38 -2.49 -8.42
CA MET A 56 2.49 -1.38 -8.08
C MET A 56 1.33 -1.22 -9.07
N LYS A 57 1.58 -1.50 -10.35
CA LYS A 57 0.52 -1.48 -11.37
C LYS A 57 -0.52 -2.57 -11.11
N GLU A 58 -0.08 -3.81 -10.89
CA GLU A 58 -0.97 -4.93 -10.60
C GLU A 58 -1.77 -4.70 -9.31
N LEU A 59 -1.16 -4.13 -8.27
CA LEU A 59 -1.87 -3.75 -7.05
C LEU A 59 -2.97 -2.70 -7.34
N ALA A 60 -2.66 -1.69 -8.14
CA ALA A 60 -3.61 -0.64 -8.49
C ALA A 60 -4.79 -1.16 -9.34
N GLU A 61 -4.57 -2.20 -10.14
CA GLU A 61 -5.57 -2.83 -11.02
C GLU A 61 -6.30 -4.01 -10.36
N ASP A 62 -5.85 -4.47 -9.19
CA ASP A 62 -6.42 -5.64 -8.51
C ASP A 62 -7.83 -5.35 -7.99
N GLN A 63 -8.80 -6.12 -8.48
CA GLN A 63 -10.21 -5.95 -8.13
C GLN A 63 -10.48 -6.32 -6.68
N SER A 64 -9.83 -7.35 -6.15
CA SER A 64 -10.04 -7.80 -4.77
C SER A 64 -9.60 -6.76 -3.74
N LEU A 65 -8.50 -6.04 -4.02
CA LEU A 65 -8.03 -4.95 -3.19
C LEU A 65 -8.96 -3.73 -3.21
N ARG A 66 -9.67 -3.51 -4.32
CA ARG A 66 -10.72 -2.48 -4.41
C ARG A 66 -11.99 -2.89 -3.68
N GLU A 67 -12.46 -4.11 -3.87
CA GLU A 67 -13.66 -4.65 -3.20
C GLU A 67 -13.49 -4.71 -1.67
N THR A 68 -12.31 -5.05 -1.20
CA THR A 68 -11.98 -5.03 0.23
C THR A 68 -11.71 -3.62 0.78
N GLY A 69 -11.66 -2.60 -0.06
CA GLY A 69 -11.32 -1.24 0.33
C GLY A 69 -9.89 -1.08 0.85
N THR A 70 -9.00 -2.00 0.46
CA THR A 70 -7.55 -1.88 0.70
C THR A 70 -6.95 -0.79 -0.20
N ILE A 71 -7.48 -0.67 -1.42
CA ILE A 71 -7.22 0.44 -2.33
C ILE A 71 -8.53 1.17 -2.57
N VAL A 72 -8.52 2.48 -2.39
CA VAL A 72 -9.67 3.36 -2.58
C VAL A 72 -9.34 4.49 -3.53
N GLU A 73 -10.35 4.98 -4.24
CA GLU A 73 -10.24 6.17 -5.07
C GLU A 73 -10.70 7.38 -4.26
N VAL A 74 -9.93 8.44 -4.27
CA VAL A 74 -10.28 9.73 -3.66
C VAL A 74 -10.20 10.84 -4.69
N ASP A 75 -11.06 11.84 -4.56
CA ASP A 75 -11.10 13.01 -5.44
C ASP A 75 -10.33 14.17 -4.80
N HIS A 76 -9.39 14.74 -5.55
CA HIS A 76 -8.55 15.83 -5.07
C HIS A 76 -8.71 17.06 -5.97
N PRO A 77 -8.95 18.25 -5.41
CA PRO A 77 -9.37 19.44 -6.17
C PRO A 77 -8.36 19.91 -7.22
N THR A 78 -7.07 19.58 -7.06
CA THR A 78 -6.02 20.00 -8.00
C THR A 78 -5.41 18.83 -8.80
N ARG A 79 -5.62 17.57 -8.36
CA ARG A 79 -5.05 16.36 -9.01
C ARG A 79 -6.11 15.51 -9.70
N GLY A 80 -7.39 15.78 -9.43
CA GLY A 80 -8.47 14.88 -9.83
C GLY A 80 -8.46 13.58 -9.04
N LYS A 81 -9.07 12.56 -9.58
CA LYS A 81 -9.18 11.26 -8.93
C LYS A 81 -7.85 10.52 -8.93
N TYR A 82 -7.49 9.97 -7.77
CA TYR A 82 -6.32 9.12 -7.64
C TYR A 82 -6.57 7.97 -6.66
N LEU A 83 -5.76 6.92 -6.78
CA LEU A 83 -5.80 5.77 -5.89
C LEU A 83 -4.89 5.98 -4.69
N THR A 84 -5.38 5.60 -3.52
CA THR A 84 -4.60 5.58 -2.28
C THR A 84 -4.90 4.32 -1.48
N VAL A 85 -4.09 4.08 -0.46
CA VAL A 85 -4.31 2.96 0.46
C VAL A 85 -5.47 3.31 1.39
N GLY A 86 -6.42 2.38 1.51
CA GLY A 86 -7.52 2.48 2.45
C GLY A 86 -7.11 2.11 3.87
N ASN A 87 -8.07 2.18 4.81
CA ASN A 87 -7.83 1.70 6.17
C ASN A 87 -7.87 0.17 6.19
N PRO A 88 -6.79 -0.53 6.60
CA PRO A 88 -6.78 -1.99 6.69
C PRO A 88 -7.63 -2.53 7.83
N ILE A 89 -7.91 -1.72 8.85
CA ILE A 89 -8.73 -2.10 10.00
C ILE A 89 -10.18 -1.73 9.72
N LYS A 90 -11.04 -2.73 9.62
CA LYS A 90 -12.49 -2.56 9.39
C LYS A 90 -13.24 -2.82 10.69
N LEU A 91 -13.87 -1.79 11.23
CA LEU A 91 -14.70 -1.87 12.45
C LEU A 91 -16.15 -1.65 12.07
N SER A 92 -17.04 -2.58 12.45
CA SER A 92 -18.47 -2.51 12.15
C SER A 92 -19.14 -1.28 12.77
N ASP A 93 -18.80 -0.98 14.02
CA ASP A 93 -19.43 0.08 14.81
C ASP A 93 -18.66 1.41 14.79
N SER A 94 -17.52 1.44 14.10
CA SER A 94 -16.69 2.63 13.94
C SER A 94 -16.04 2.64 12.56
N PRO A 95 -16.83 2.75 11.49
CA PRO A 95 -16.30 2.76 10.14
C PRO A 95 -15.42 4.00 9.91
N THR A 96 -14.31 3.80 9.19
CA THR A 96 -13.40 4.88 8.82
C THR A 96 -13.62 5.24 7.36
N GLU A 97 -13.94 6.50 7.10
CA GLU A 97 -13.95 7.04 5.75
C GLU A 97 -12.54 7.51 5.36
N VAL A 98 -12.10 7.11 4.18
CA VAL A 98 -10.82 7.56 3.62
C VAL A 98 -11.09 8.71 2.66
N THR A 99 -10.68 9.90 3.07
CA THR A 99 -10.82 11.12 2.28
C THR A 99 -9.45 11.58 1.76
N ARG A 100 -9.46 12.55 0.86
CA ARG A 100 -8.24 13.17 0.36
C ARG A 100 -7.46 13.88 1.47
N SER A 101 -6.17 14.05 1.26
CA SER A 101 -5.38 14.98 2.08
C SER A 101 -5.81 16.43 1.83
N PRO A 102 -5.81 17.29 2.86
CA PRO A 102 -6.06 18.72 2.68
C PRO A 102 -4.97 19.39 1.85
N LEU A 103 -5.33 20.49 1.22
CA LEU A 103 -4.36 21.39 0.59
C LEU A 103 -3.53 22.10 1.67
N LEU A 104 -2.34 22.56 1.28
CA LEU A 104 -1.51 23.32 2.20
C LEU A 104 -2.24 24.58 2.67
N GLY A 105 -2.46 24.69 3.98
CA GLY A 105 -3.14 25.84 4.60
C GLY A 105 -4.66 25.84 4.45
N GLU A 106 -5.28 24.79 3.92
CA GLU A 106 -6.74 24.70 3.69
C GLU A 106 -7.56 24.98 4.96
N HIS A 107 -7.11 24.48 6.10
CA HIS A 107 -7.81 24.61 7.38
C HIS A 107 -7.17 25.65 8.32
N THR A 108 -6.31 26.53 7.82
CA THR A 108 -5.58 27.48 8.66
C THR A 108 -6.51 28.35 9.51
N ASP A 109 -7.51 28.96 8.91
CA ASP A 109 -8.42 29.85 9.63
C ASP A 109 -9.32 29.11 10.61
N GLU A 110 -9.79 27.92 10.22
CA GLU A 110 -10.55 27.02 11.07
C GLU A 110 -9.75 26.67 12.33
N ILE A 111 -8.50 26.25 12.18
CA ILE A 111 -7.62 25.93 13.31
C ILE A 111 -7.34 27.15 14.19
N LEU A 112 -7.06 28.31 13.59
CA LEU A 112 -6.83 29.52 14.37
C LEU A 112 -8.07 29.93 15.19
N ARG A 113 -9.26 29.76 14.60
CA ARG A 113 -10.52 30.10 15.26
C ARG A 113 -10.94 29.05 16.30
N GLU A 114 -11.02 27.78 15.89
CA GLU A 114 -11.66 26.72 16.70
C GLU A 114 -10.73 26.13 17.75
N VAL A 115 -9.44 25.99 17.43
CA VAL A 115 -8.46 25.40 18.35
C VAL A 115 -7.74 26.46 19.19
N LEU A 116 -7.34 27.59 18.58
CA LEU A 116 -6.62 28.66 19.28
C LEU A 116 -7.53 29.76 19.82
N GLY A 117 -8.83 29.76 19.46
CA GLY A 117 -9.79 30.74 19.96
C GLY A 117 -9.55 32.17 19.46
N PHE A 118 -8.89 32.32 18.31
CA PHE A 118 -8.63 33.67 17.76
C PHE A 118 -9.90 34.26 17.14
N ASP A 119 -10.10 35.53 17.40
CA ASP A 119 -11.11 36.30 16.69
C ASP A 119 -10.64 36.73 15.28
N GLU A 120 -11.57 37.24 14.46
CA GLU A 120 -11.28 37.63 13.07
C GLU A 120 -10.19 38.70 12.97
N ARG A 121 -10.13 39.62 13.96
CA ARG A 121 -9.09 40.64 14.02
C ARG A 121 -7.71 40.00 14.20
N ARG A 122 -7.59 39.06 15.15
CA ARG A 122 -6.33 38.36 15.43
C ARG A 122 -5.89 37.47 14.28
N ILE A 123 -6.82 36.79 13.61
CA ILE A 123 -6.55 36.02 12.39
C ILE A 123 -5.99 36.90 11.30
N GLY A 124 -6.58 38.11 11.09
CA GLY A 124 -6.07 39.09 10.15
C GLY A 124 -4.64 39.55 10.47
N GLU A 125 -4.37 39.89 11.73
CA GLU A 125 -3.02 40.27 12.19
C GLU A 125 -1.97 39.16 11.92
N VAL A 126 -2.32 37.89 12.16
CA VAL A 126 -1.44 36.76 11.89
C VAL A 126 -1.16 36.61 10.40
N ARG A 127 -2.16 36.80 9.54
CA ARG A 127 -1.97 36.78 8.08
C ARG A 127 -1.04 37.89 7.61
N ASP A 128 -1.30 39.13 8.08
CA ASP A 128 -0.55 40.31 7.67
C ASP A 128 0.91 40.27 8.16
N SER A 129 1.17 39.58 9.26
CA SER A 129 2.52 39.40 9.79
C SER A 129 3.42 38.51 8.90
N GLY A 130 2.84 37.78 7.93
CA GLY A 130 3.55 36.83 7.10
C GLY A 130 3.89 35.49 7.81
N ALA A 131 3.40 35.26 9.04
CA ALA A 131 3.68 34.06 9.82
C ALA A 131 3.12 32.78 9.17
N LEU A 132 2.09 32.92 8.36
CA LEU A 132 1.47 31.76 7.66
C LEU A 132 2.16 31.44 6.31
N GLY A 133 3.22 32.17 5.95
CA GLY A 133 3.87 32.04 4.65
C GLY A 133 3.04 32.67 3.51
N ALA A 134 3.66 32.89 2.36
CA ALA A 134 2.93 33.25 1.16
C ALA A 134 2.15 32.04 0.62
N ALA A 135 0.88 32.23 0.28
CA ALA A 135 0.11 31.24 -0.46
C ALA A 135 0.92 30.82 -1.70
N ARG A 136 1.35 29.56 -1.75
CA ARG A 136 2.07 29.05 -2.93
C ARG A 136 1.13 29.16 -4.13
N ARG A 137 1.57 29.86 -5.17
CA ARG A 137 0.91 29.82 -6.47
C ARG A 137 0.68 28.36 -6.88
N PRO A 138 -0.50 28.00 -7.39
CA PRO A 138 -0.70 26.67 -7.96
C PRO A 138 0.40 26.41 -9.00
N LEU A 139 1.01 25.23 -8.94
CA LEU A 139 1.93 24.78 -9.96
C LEU A 139 1.14 24.71 -11.26
N THR A 140 1.37 25.68 -12.14
CA THR A 140 0.90 25.58 -13.53
C THR A 140 1.70 24.45 -14.17
N THR A 141 1.05 23.32 -14.42
CA THR A 141 1.57 22.28 -15.31
C THR A 141 1.59 22.87 -16.72
N GLU A 142 2.78 23.21 -17.23
CA GLU A 142 3.04 23.29 -18.67
C GLU A 142 3.15 21.88 -19.24
#